data_49d1590561bebaecd8a5d5af34b085f2
#
_entry.id   49d1590561bebaecd8a5d5af34b085f2
#
_cell.length_a   1.000
_cell.length_b   1.000
_cell.length_c   1.000
_cell.angle_alpha   90.00
_cell.angle_beta   90.00
_cell.angle_gamma   90.00
#
_symmetry.space_group_name_H-M   'P 1'
#
loop_
_entity.id
_entity.type
_entity.pdbx_description
1 polymer ?
#
loop_
_entity_poly.entity_id
_entity_poly.type
_entity_poly.pdbx_seq_one_letter_code
_entity_poly.pdbx_strand_id
1 'polypeptide(L)'
;DDLPYWRVHQGKPQLIIPYTLSANDMRFVTASGFANGEDYFQFLKDSFDCLYAEGQAGSPKMMSIGLHCRLVGQPGRYQGLKKFIDYIMGFDKVWIPTRLAIAEHWAKEHPYAAPNVVPSQLDKAGFVARYGSIFEHSPWIAERAWEGELAPANDTAIGLHFALRSQFRMATDDERLAVLRAHPDLAGKLAAAKRLTAESTAEQASAGLDALTDEERARFTALNTAYVEKFGFPFIIAVRDNTKASILAAFEQRIGNSAEAEFATACAQVERIALLRLQAELG
;
A
#
# COMPACT_ATOMS: atom_id res chain seq x y z
N ASP A 1 -9.87 3.11 7.50
CA ASP A 1 -9.18 1.83 7.76
C ASP A 1 -10.21 0.76 8.12
N ASP A 2 -9.97 -0.42 7.66
CA ASP A 2 -10.88 -1.57 7.72
C ASP A 2 -10.30 -2.78 8.49
N LEU A 3 -9.11 -2.62 9.08
CA LEU A 3 -8.47 -3.60 9.97
C LEU A 3 -7.77 -2.90 11.15
N PRO A 4 -7.66 -3.55 12.33
CA PRO A 4 -6.83 -3.05 13.40
C PRO A 4 -5.35 -2.99 13.01
N TYR A 5 -4.60 -2.11 13.67
CA TYR A 5 -3.16 -1.97 13.42
C TYR A 5 -2.43 -1.42 14.66
N TRP A 6 -1.13 -1.73 14.73
CA TRP A 6 -0.27 -1.23 15.79
C TRP A 6 0.32 0.13 15.45
N ARG A 7 0.44 0.98 16.47
CA ARG A 7 1.20 2.24 16.46
C ARG A 7 2.06 2.32 17.70
N VAL A 8 3.23 2.93 17.58
CA VAL A 8 4.04 3.27 18.74
C VAL A 8 3.77 4.74 19.11
N HIS A 9 3.41 4.97 20.37
CA HIS A 9 3.25 6.31 20.93
C HIS A 9 4.05 6.40 22.23
N GLN A 10 4.95 7.37 22.30
CA GLN A 10 5.86 7.56 23.47
C GLN A 10 6.61 6.26 23.85
N GLY A 11 7.12 5.54 22.86
CA GLY A 11 7.86 4.29 23.04
C GLY A 11 7.01 3.07 23.45
N LYS A 12 5.67 3.20 23.51
CA LYS A 12 4.77 2.10 23.88
C LYS A 12 3.89 1.69 22.69
N PRO A 13 3.75 0.38 22.40
CA PRO A 13 2.85 -0.09 21.38
C PRO A 13 1.39 0.15 21.80
N GLN A 14 0.60 0.67 20.88
CA GLN A 14 -0.83 0.88 21.03
C GLN A 14 -1.55 0.23 19.87
N LEU A 15 -2.55 -0.58 20.17
CA LEU A 15 -3.43 -1.16 19.16
C LEU A 15 -4.55 -0.19 18.83
N ILE A 16 -4.67 0.17 17.56
CA ILE A 16 -5.73 1.02 17.04
C ILE A 16 -6.80 0.13 16.43
N ILE A 17 -8.03 0.25 16.94
CA ILE A 17 -9.22 -0.33 16.33
C ILE A 17 -9.88 0.79 15.53
N PRO A 18 -9.86 0.74 14.18
CA PRO A 18 -10.33 1.83 13.33
C PRO A 18 -11.80 2.17 13.57
N TYR A 19 -12.13 3.42 13.28
CA TYR A 19 -13.47 3.97 13.32
C TYR A 19 -13.67 4.89 12.10
N THR A 20 -14.76 4.70 11.37
CA THR A 20 -15.06 5.49 10.19
C THR A 20 -16.32 6.33 10.36
N LEU A 21 -16.36 7.49 9.70
CA LEU A 21 -17.56 8.31 9.61
C LEU A 21 -18.47 7.90 8.45
N SER A 22 -18.03 7.08 7.52
CA SER A 22 -18.81 6.70 6.33
C SER A 22 -20.08 5.94 6.68
N ALA A 23 -20.02 4.98 7.60
CA ALA A 23 -21.16 4.18 8.10
C ALA A 23 -21.73 4.72 9.42
N ASN A 24 -21.67 6.03 9.64
CA ASN A 24 -22.10 6.69 10.86
C ASN A 24 -23.49 7.32 10.70
N ASP A 25 -24.38 7.14 11.68
CA ASP A 25 -25.73 7.72 11.67
C ASP A 25 -25.77 9.25 11.75
N MET A 26 -24.62 9.91 12.06
CA MET A 26 -24.46 11.35 11.91
C MET A 26 -24.80 11.84 10.50
N ARG A 27 -24.67 11.00 9.49
CA ARG A 27 -25.02 11.34 8.11
C ARG A 27 -26.53 11.61 7.91
N PHE A 28 -27.39 11.25 8.85
CA PHE A 28 -28.80 11.69 8.82
C PHE A 28 -28.99 13.22 9.01
N VAL A 29 -27.98 13.90 9.53
CA VAL A 29 -28.05 15.35 9.82
C VAL A 29 -26.95 16.15 9.09
N THR A 30 -26.27 15.54 8.13
CA THR A 30 -25.29 16.20 7.27
C THR A 30 -25.84 16.42 5.86
N ALA A 31 -25.35 17.43 5.17
CA ALA A 31 -25.65 17.63 3.75
C ALA A 31 -25.23 16.40 2.95
N SER A 32 -26.04 15.97 1.99
CA SER A 32 -25.84 14.76 1.18
C SER A 32 -25.69 13.47 2.00
N GLY A 33 -26.28 13.44 3.18
CA GLY A 33 -26.33 12.25 4.04
C GLY A 33 -27.54 11.36 3.73
N PHE A 34 -27.99 10.57 4.72
CA PHE A 34 -29.13 9.67 4.57
C PHE A 34 -30.45 10.43 4.70
N ALA A 35 -31.32 10.33 3.70
CA ALA A 35 -32.63 10.97 3.74
C ALA A 35 -33.60 10.21 4.65
N ASN A 36 -33.53 8.90 4.70
CA ASN A 36 -34.43 8.02 5.47
C ASN A 36 -33.77 6.70 5.87
N GLY A 37 -34.47 5.84 6.59
CA GLY A 37 -33.97 4.55 7.06
C GLY A 37 -33.64 3.57 5.93
N GLU A 38 -34.29 3.67 4.77
CA GLU A 38 -34.03 2.79 3.63
C GLU A 38 -32.69 3.13 2.98
N ASP A 39 -32.39 4.43 2.79
CA ASP A 39 -31.08 4.87 2.27
C ASP A 39 -29.95 4.40 3.19
N TYR A 40 -30.17 4.46 4.51
CA TYR A 40 -29.21 3.98 5.49
C TYR A 40 -29.01 2.48 5.39
N PHE A 41 -30.10 1.71 5.33
CA PHE A 41 -30.04 0.26 5.14
C PHE A 41 -29.27 -0.10 3.85
N GLN A 42 -29.63 0.53 2.73
CA GLN A 42 -29.01 0.22 1.44
C GLN A 42 -27.50 0.51 1.47
N PHE A 43 -27.11 1.66 2.01
CA PHE A 43 -25.69 2.02 2.14
C PHE A 43 -24.90 1.01 2.99
N LEU A 44 -25.46 0.62 4.15
CA LEU A 44 -24.83 -0.36 5.03
C LEU A 44 -24.74 -1.74 4.36
N LYS A 45 -25.82 -2.13 3.66
CA LYS A 45 -25.87 -3.40 2.93
C LYS A 45 -24.80 -3.46 1.85
N ASP A 46 -24.72 -2.45 0.98
CA ASP A 46 -23.77 -2.44 -0.12
C ASP A 46 -22.31 -2.41 0.38
N SER A 47 -22.07 -1.67 1.48
CA SER A 47 -20.77 -1.68 2.15
C SER A 47 -20.42 -3.06 2.71
N PHE A 48 -21.36 -3.72 3.37
CA PHE A 48 -21.19 -5.06 3.90
C PHE A 48 -20.94 -6.08 2.78
N ASP A 49 -21.73 -6.05 1.71
CA ASP A 49 -21.61 -7.00 0.59
C ASP A 49 -20.23 -6.90 -0.07
N CYS A 50 -19.70 -5.69 -0.25
CA CYS A 50 -18.36 -5.46 -0.77
C CYS A 50 -17.29 -6.08 0.15
N LEU A 51 -17.31 -5.74 1.45
CA LEU A 51 -16.34 -6.24 2.42
C LEU A 51 -16.46 -7.75 2.66
N TYR A 52 -17.68 -8.29 2.60
CA TYR A 52 -17.91 -9.73 2.70
C TYR A 52 -17.34 -10.49 1.50
N ALA A 53 -17.53 -9.95 0.27
CA ALA A 53 -16.93 -10.53 -0.94
C ALA A 53 -15.38 -10.52 -0.88
N GLU A 54 -14.78 -9.45 -0.38
CA GLU A 54 -13.32 -9.40 -0.14
C GLU A 54 -12.89 -10.46 0.88
N GLY A 55 -13.65 -10.64 1.95
CA GLY A 55 -13.42 -11.68 2.95
C GLY A 55 -13.49 -13.09 2.37
N GLN A 56 -14.46 -13.37 1.50
CA GLN A 56 -14.57 -14.65 0.80
C GLN A 56 -13.39 -14.90 -0.16
N ALA A 57 -12.83 -13.83 -0.72
CA ALA A 57 -11.61 -13.89 -1.55
C ALA A 57 -10.31 -14.04 -0.73
N GLY A 58 -10.39 -14.19 0.60
CA GLY A 58 -9.24 -14.41 1.47
C GLY A 58 -8.70 -13.14 2.14
N SER A 59 -9.39 -12.00 2.02
CA SER A 59 -9.01 -10.73 2.64
C SER A 59 -10.10 -10.22 3.60
N PRO A 60 -10.26 -10.85 4.79
CA PRO A 60 -11.30 -10.47 5.75
C PRO A 60 -11.16 -9.02 6.19
N LYS A 61 -12.29 -8.37 6.41
CA LYS A 61 -12.38 -6.94 6.73
C LYS A 61 -13.17 -6.71 8.01
N MET A 62 -13.02 -5.51 8.57
CA MET A 62 -13.79 -5.04 9.70
C MET A 62 -14.65 -3.85 9.27
N MET A 63 -15.94 -3.89 9.61
CA MET A 63 -16.87 -2.78 9.40
C MET A 63 -17.27 -2.18 10.75
N SER A 64 -17.09 -0.86 10.91
CA SER A 64 -17.57 -0.12 12.09
C SER A 64 -18.77 0.74 11.73
N ILE A 65 -19.84 0.64 12.50
CA ILE A 65 -21.06 1.44 12.36
C ILE A 65 -21.19 2.34 13.57
N GLY A 66 -21.11 3.65 13.36
CA GLY A 66 -21.29 4.64 14.43
C GLY A 66 -22.75 4.91 14.71
N LEU A 67 -23.18 4.77 15.97
CA LEU A 67 -24.55 4.94 16.38
C LEU A 67 -24.70 5.98 17.49
N HIS A 68 -25.68 6.88 17.33
CA HIS A 68 -26.09 7.83 18.36
C HIS A 68 -27.56 7.59 18.67
N CYS A 69 -27.89 7.27 19.92
CA CYS A 69 -29.27 6.93 20.34
C CYS A 69 -30.30 7.99 19.90
N ARG A 70 -29.95 9.27 19.93
CA ARG A 70 -30.82 10.38 19.50
C ARG A 70 -30.99 10.49 17.98
N LEU A 71 -30.12 9.88 17.18
CA LEU A 71 -30.18 9.91 15.71
C LEU A 71 -30.82 8.64 15.17
N VAL A 72 -30.18 7.50 15.32
CA VAL A 72 -30.71 6.21 14.84
C VAL A 72 -31.93 5.72 15.63
N GLY A 73 -32.07 6.15 16.89
CA GLY A 73 -33.21 5.80 17.75
C GLY A 73 -34.56 6.38 17.31
N GLN A 74 -34.60 7.27 16.30
CA GLN A 74 -35.87 7.71 15.70
C GLN A 74 -36.53 6.53 14.97
N PRO A 75 -37.86 6.29 15.17
CA PRO A 75 -38.54 5.06 14.71
C PRO A 75 -38.27 4.72 13.24
N GLY A 76 -38.37 5.69 12.34
CA GLY A 76 -38.14 5.48 10.89
C GLY A 76 -36.68 5.13 10.55
N ARG A 77 -35.72 5.72 11.27
CA ARG A 77 -34.28 5.45 11.09
C ARG A 77 -33.88 4.11 11.69
N TYR A 78 -34.43 3.78 12.87
CA TYR A 78 -34.23 2.50 13.55
C TYR A 78 -34.64 1.31 12.68
N GLN A 79 -35.70 1.42 11.89
CA GLN A 79 -36.12 0.36 10.97
C GLN A 79 -35.01 0.03 9.95
N GLY A 80 -34.26 1.02 9.47
CA GLY A 80 -33.11 0.79 8.58
C GLY A 80 -32.01 -0.01 9.26
N LEU A 81 -31.65 0.37 10.49
CA LEU A 81 -30.64 -0.39 11.28
C LEU A 81 -31.12 -1.82 11.55
N LYS A 82 -32.39 -1.98 11.94
CA LYS A 82 -32.97 -3.30 12.20
C LYS A 82 -32.89 -4.20 10.96
N LYS A 83 -33.32 -3.69 9.79
CA LYS A 83 -33.21 -4.42 8.52
C LYS A 83 -31.78 -4.86 8.23
N PHE A 84 -30.81 -4.01 8.50
CA PHE A 84 -29.40 -4.31 8.29
C PHE A 84 -28.91 -5.43 9.23
N ILE A 85 -29.26 -5.38 10.52
CA ILE A 85 -28.89 -6.41 11.46
C ILE A 85 -29.54 -7.75 11.05
N ASP A 86 -30.84 -7.74 10.73
CA ASP A 86 -31.54 -8.94 10.26
C ASP A 86 -30.89 -9.51 8.98
N TYR A 87 -30.41 -8.63 8.09
CA TYR A 87 -29.73 -9.02 6.85
C TYR A 87 -28.40 -9.74 7.12
N ILE A 88 -27.51 -9.15 7.92
CA ILE A 88 -26.17 -9.71 8.15
C ILE A 88 -26.20 -11.00 8.99
N MET A 89 -27.23 -11.19 9.79
CA MET A 89 -27.44 -12.44 10.55
C MET A 89 -27.73 -13.65 9.66
N GLY A 90 -28.06 -13.43 8.39
CA GLY A 90 -28.24 -14.49 7.41
C GLY A 90 -26.93 -14.98 6.75
N PHE A 91 -25.78 -14.43 7.11
CA PHE A 91 -24.49 -14.78 6.52
C PHE A 91 -23.62 -15.59 7.47
N ASP A 92 -22.96 -16.62 6.94
CA ASP A 92 -21.94 -17.36 7.67
C ASP A 92 -20.65 -16.53 7.80
N LYS A 93 -19.83 -16.85 8.81
CA LYS A 93 -18.52 -16.21 9.05
C LYS A 93 -18.58 -14.70 9.33
N VAL A 94 -19.73 -14.22 9.79
CA VAL A 94 -19.88 -12.86 10.31
C VAL A 94 -19.73 -12.89 11.83
N TRP A 95 -18.80 -12.10 12.33
CA TRP A 95 -18.55 -11.96 13.76
C TRP A 95 -18.94 -10.56 14.23
N ILE A 96 -19.85 -10.45 15.19
CA ILE A 96 -20.33 -9.18 15.74
C ILE A 96 -19.87 -9.07 17.21
N PRO A 97 -18.61 -8.68 17.45
CA PRO A 97 -18.02 -8.64 18.77
C PRO A 97 -18.09 -7.27 19.42
N THR A 98 -17.68 -7.20 20.67
CA THR A 98 -17.28 -5.93 21.29
C THR A 98 -15.94 -5.45 20.72
N ARG A 99 -15.67 -4.14 20.79
CA ARG A 99 -14.35 -3.61 20.39
C ARG A 99 -13.20 -4.21 21.21
N LEU A 100 -13.43 -4.53 22.48
CA LEU A 100 -12.45 -5.21 23.31
C LEU A 100 -12.14 -6.61 22.77
N ALA A 101 -13.15 -7.38 22.41
CA ALA A 101 -12.96 -8.71 21.85
C ALA A 101 -12.20 -8.67 20.49
N ILE A 102 -12.44 -7.64 19.66
CA ILE A 102 -11.63 -7.42 18.44
C ILE A 102 -10.16 -7.15 18.83
N ALA A 103 -9.93 -6.29 19.82
CA ALA A 103 -8.57 -5.96 20.25
C ALA A 103 -7.83 -7.18 20.79
N GLU A 104 -8.48 -7.97 21.65
CA GLU A 104 -7.93 -9.21 22.21
C GLU A 104 -7.61 -10.24 21.13
N HIS A 105 -8.54 -10.46 20.20
CA HIS A 105 -8.33 -11.35 19.06
C HIS A 105 -7.15 -10.88 18.21
N TRP A 106 -7.14 -9.60 17.82
CA TRP A 106 -6.08 -9.04 16.98
C TRP A 106 -4.72 -9.12 17.65
N ALA A 107 -4.63 -8.76 18.93
CA ALA A 107 -3.38 -8.82 19.68
C ALA A 107 -2.83 -10.26 19.80
N LYS A 108 -3.72 -11.26 19.83
CA LYS A 108 -3.34 -12.67 19.87
C LYS A 108 -2.85 -13.18 18.50
N GLU A 109 -3.60 -12.90 17.43
CA GLU A 109 -3.30 -13.41 16.07
C GLU A 109 -2.22 -12.57 15.36
N HIS A 110 -2.10 -11.28 15.70
CA HIS A 110 -1.15 -10.32 15.16
C HIS A 110 -0.44 -9.56 16.31
N PRO A 111 0.37 -10.25 17.13
CA PRO A 111 1.05 -9.61 18.25
C PRO A 111 1.97 -8.49 17.77
N TYR A 112 2.12 -7.45 18.61
CA TYR A 112 3.09 -6.42 18.31
C TYR A 112 4.50 -7.01 18.23
N ALA A 113 5.11 -6.87 17.06
CA ALA A 113 6.53 -7.14 16.88
C ALA A 113 7.27 -5.80 16.87
N ALA A 114 8.11 -5.57 17.88
CA ALA A 114 8.99 -4.40 17.83
C ALA A 114 9.94 -4.57 16.63
N PRO A 115 10.17 -3.51 15.85
CA PRO A 115 11.19 -3.58 14.81
C PRO A 115 12.53 -3.92 15.46
N ASN A 116 13.23 -4.91 14.91
CA ASN A 116 14.55 -5.33 15.42
C ASN A 116 15.59 -4.19 15.35
N VAL A 117 15.32 -3.19 14.52
CA VAL A 117 16.17 -2.03 14.29
C VAL A 117 15.29 -0.78 14.27
N VAL A 118 15.69 0.24 15.04
CA VAL A 118 15.03 1.54 15.12
C VAL A 118 15.77 2.50 14.19
N PRO A 119 15.21 2.88 13.04
CA PRO A 119 15.90 3.70 12.04
C PRO A 119 16.51 4.99 12.59
N SER A 120 15.78 5.74 13.42
CA SER A 120 16.24 7.02 14.00
C SER A 120 17.38 6.88 15.02
N GLN A 121 17.68 5.66 15.48
CA GLN A 121 18.75 5.38 16.45
C GLN A 121 20.03 4.87 15.79
N LEU A 122 20.03 4.63 14.49
CA LEU A 122 21.23 4.21 13.77
C LEU A 122 22.18 5.39 13.54
N ASP A 123 23.47 5.12 13.60
CA ASP A 123 24.46 6.05 13.07
C ASP A 123 24.35 6.11 11.52
N LYS A 124 24.99 7.10 10.90
CA LYS A 124 24.93 7.28 9.43
C LYS A 124 25.36 6.02 8.67
N ALA A 125 26.44 5.40 9.09
CA ALA A 125 26.98 4.24 8.41
C ALA A 125 26.01 3.05 8.48
N GLY A 126 25.45 2.75 9.66
CA GLY A 126 24.46 1.71 9.88
C GLY A 126 23.16 1.98 9.14
N PHE A 127 22.69 3.24 9.12
CA PHE A 127 21.49 3.66 8.42
C PHE A 127 21.64 3.48 6.89
N VAL A 128 22.73 3.99 6.32
CA VAL A 128 22.99 3.88 4.87
C VAL A 128 23.24 2.43 4.46
N ALA A 129 23.97 1.65 5.28
CA ALA A 129 24.18 0.23 5.01
C ALA A 129 22.86 -0.55 4.92
N ARG A 130 21.86 -0.18 5.74
CA ARG A 130 20.57 -0.87 5.80
C ARG A 130 19.56 -0.34 4.79
N TYR A 131 19.45 0.96 4.64
CA TYR A 131 18.38 1.60 3.84
C TYR A 131 18.87 2.23 2.52
N GLY A 132 20.17 2.20 2.25
CA GLY A 132 20.75 2.78 1.03
C GLY A 132 20.32 2.08 -0.27
N SER A 133 19.87 0.82 -0.19
CA SER A 133 19.36 0.03 -1.33
C SER A 133 17.85 0.20 -1.56
N ILE A 134 17.12 0.89 -0.68
CA ILE A 134 15.67 1.08 -0.80
C ILE A 134 15.32 1.76 -2.14
N PHE A 135 16.11 2.77 -2.53
CA PHE A 135 16.11 3.31 -3.89
C PHE A 135 17.30 2.69 -4.65
N GLU A 136 17.00 2.03 -5.76
CA GLU A 136 17.96 1.22 -6.52
C GLU A 136 19.26 1.99 -6.81
N HIS A 137 20.39 1.45 -6.37
CA HIS A 137 21.73 2.02 -6.55
C HIS A 137 21.88 3.52 -6.19
N SER A 138 21.06 4.02 -5.25
CA SER A 138 21.00 5.44 -4.92
C SER A 138 21.12 5.71 -3.41
N PRO A 139 22.24 5.29 -2.77
CA PRO A 139 22.41 5.43 -1.32
C PRO A 139 22.41 6.87 -0.83
N TRP A 140 22.69 7.84 -1.71
CA TRP A 140 22.65 9.27 -1.40
C TRP A 140 21.28 9.75 -0.89
N ILE A 141 20.18 9.05 -1.25
CA ILE A 141 18.84 9.36 -0.75
C ILE A 141 18.76 9.05 0.75
N ALA A 142 19.29 7.90 1.17
CA ALA A 142 19.38 7.55 2.56
C ALA A 142 20.35 8.46 3.33
N GLU A 143 21.49 8.82 2.74
CA GLU A 143 22.45 9.75 3.33
C GLU A 143 21.80 11.10 3.61
N ARG A 144 21.12 11.71 2.63
CA ARG A 144 20.41 12.99 2.80
C ARG A 144 19.25 12.89 3.79
N ALA A 145 18.53 11.77 3.81
CA ALA A 145 17.45 11.58 4.77
C ALA A 145 17.98 11.51 6.22
N TRP A 146 19.11 10.84 6.43
CA TRP A 146 19.77 10.77 7.73
C TRP A 146 20.30 12.14 8.17
N GLU A 147 20.92 12.91 7.27
CA GLU A 147 21.41 14.28 7.52
C GLU A 147 20.28 15.26 7.85
N GLY A 148 19.06 14.99 7.42
CA GLY A 148 17.86 15.75 7.74
C GLY A 148 17.29 15.49 9.14
N GLU A 149 18.01 14.78 10.01
CA GLU A 149 17.63 14.43 11.39
C GLU A 149 16.32 13.61 11.45
N LEU A 150 16.46 12.29 11.52
CA LEU A 150 15.33 11.39 11.69
C LEU A 150 14.73 11.50 13.10
N ALA A 151 13.40 11.54 13.15
CA ALA A 151 12.62 11.55 14.39
C ALA A 151 11.97 10.18 14.63
N PRO A 152 11.47 9.88 15.83
CA PRO A 152 10.74 8.63 16.11
C PRO A 152 9.54 8.37 15.19
N ALA A 153 8.98 9.40 14.57
CA ALA A 153 7.94 9.24 13.53
C ALA A 153 8.45 8.52 12.28
N ASN A 154 9.78 8.52 12.05
CA ASN A 154 10.42 7.83 10.92
C ASN A 154 10.79 6.36 11.23
N ASP A 155 10.50 5.85 12.42
CA ASP A 155 10.79 4.47 12.83
C ASP A 155 9.76 3.46 12.31
N THR A 156 8.86 3.89 11.46
CA THR A 156 7.87 3.04 10.77
C THR A 156 8.14 3.04 9.27
N ALA A 157 7.68 2.00 8.56
CA ALA A 157 7.82 1.92 7.11
C ALA A 157 7.27 3.18 6.39
N ILE A 158 6.10 3.67 6.82
CA ILE A 158 5.48 4.88 6.24
C ILE A 158 6.28 6.14 6.59
N GLY A 159 6.70 6.28 7.84
CA GLY A 159 7.47 7.46 8.29
C GLY A 159 8.84 7.52 7.64
N LEU A 160 9.54 6.39 7.54
CA LEU A 160 10.82 6.32 6.86
C LEU A 160 10.69 6.53 5.35
N HIS A 161 9.65 5.94 4.75
CA HIS A 161 9.33 6.21 3.35
C HIS A 161 9.11 7.70 3.10
N PHE A 162 8.40 8.40 4.00
CA PHE A 162 8.20 9.84 3.85
C PHE A 162 9.52 10.61 3.85
N ALA A 163 10.45 10.28 4.76
CA ALA A 163 11.77 10.93 4.83
C ALA A 163 12.58 10.68 3.55
N LEU A 164 12.71 9.43 3.11
CA LEU A 164 13.45 9.05 1.90
C LEU A 164 12.82 9.66 0.63
N ARG A 165 11.50 9.52 0.48
CA ARG A 165 10.77 10.07 -0.65
C ARG A 165 10.91 11.59 -0.76
N SER A 166 10.95 12.30 0.37
CA SER A 166 11.13 13.75 0.39
C SER A 166 12.48 14.14 -0.24
N GLN A 167 13.55 13.39 0.06
CA GLN A 167 14.86 13.65 -0.55
C GLN A 167 14.86 13.35 -2.06
N PHE A 168 14.21 12.26 -2.48
CA PHE A 168 14.04 11.94 -3.89
C PHE A 168 13.24 13.03 -4.64
N ARG A 169 12.19 13.57 -4.05
CA ARG A 169 11.36 14.64 -4.66
C ARG A 169 12.04 16.00 -4.71
N MET A 170 12.91 16.31 -3.73
CA MET A 170 13.71 17.53 -3.71
C MET A 170 14.94 17.46 -4.63
N ALA A 171 15.28 16.29 -5.13
CA ALA A 171 16.39 16.10 -6.07
C ALA A 171 16.10 16.75 -7.43
N THR A 172 17.17 17.11 -8.14
CA THR A 172 17.06 17.61 -9.50
C THR A 172 16.49 16.56 -10.45
N ASP A 173 16.01 16.98 -11.63
CA ASP A 173 15.51 16.06 -12.64
C ASP A 173 16.61 15.09 -13.12
N ASP A 174 17.85 15.55 -13.20
CA ASP A 174 19.01 14.71 -13.58
C ASP A 174 19.29 13.64 -12.52
N GLU A 175 19.25 13.99 -11.23
CA GLU A 175 19.40 13.02 -10.14
C GLU A 175 18.27 12.00 -10.13
N ARG A 176 17.03 12.44 -10.31
CA ARG A 176 15.87 11.53 -10.42
C ARG A 176 15.98 10.63 -11.63
N LEU A 177 16.38 11.18 -12.78
CA LEU A 177 16.62 10.40 -14.01
C LEU A 177 17.73 9.35 -13.81
N ALA A 178 18.78 9.68 -13.05
CA ALA A 178 19.82 8.72 -12.71
C ALA A 178 19.26 7.55 -11.86
N VAL A 179 18.36 7.82 -10.91
CA VAL A 179 17.65 6.78 -10.15
C VAL A 179 16.81 5.89 -11.08
N LEU A 180 16.06 6.49 -12.02
CA LEU A 180 15.28 5.71 -12.99
C LEU A 180 16.17 4.81 -13.84
N ARG A 181 17.30 5.32 -14.31
CA ARG A 181 18.26 4.56 -15.12
C ARG A 181 18.99 3.45 -14.37
N ALA A 182 19.06 3.56 -13.05
CA ALA A 182 19.65 2.54 -12.18
C ALA A 182 18.75 1.31 -12.00
N HIS A 183 17.44 1.41 -12.28
CA HIS A 183 16.52 0.28 -12.19
C HIS A 183 16.80 -0.75 -13.29
N PRO A 184 16.72 -2.04 -12.96
CA PRO A 184 16.91 -3.10 -13.94
C PRO A 184 15.71 -3.22 -14.89
N ASP A 185 15.96 -3.65 -16.11
CA ASP A 185 14.91 -4.03 -17.06
C ASP A 185 14.05 -5.19 -16.51
N LEU A 186 12.74 -5.10 -16.66
CA LEU A 186 11.83 -6.21 -16.37
C LEU A 186 12.04 -7.34 -17.39
N ALA A 187 12.31 -8.55 -16.88
CA ALA A 187 12.57 -9.74 -17.70
C ALA A 187 13.72 -9.56 -18.74
N GLY A 188 14.53 -8.55 -18.56
CA GLY A 188 15.62 -8.19 -19.50
C GLY A 188 16.88 -9.04 -19.33
N LYS A 189 17.95 -8.65 -20.05
CA LYS A 189 19.24 -9.35 -20.05
C LYS A 189 19.89 -9.47 -18.66
N LEU A 190 19.63 -8.49 -17.75
CA LEU A 190 20.17 -8.51 -16.39
C LEU A 190 19.48 -9.60 -15.54
N ALA A 191 18.19 -9.80 -15.70
CA ALA A 191 17.46 -10.90 -15.07
C ALA A 191 17.96 -12.25 -15.55
N ALA A 192 18.13 -12.42 -16.87
CA ALA A 192 18.67 -13.63 -17.49
C ALA A 192 20.12 -13.91 -17.04
N ALA A 193 20.91 -12.86 -16.78
CA ALA A 193 22.30 -12.97 -16.34
C ALA A 193 22.47 -13.13 -14.81
N LYS A 194 21.38 -13.18 -14.03
CA LYS A 194 21.38 -13.19 -12.53
C LYS A 194 22.19 -12.04 -11.92
N ARG A 195 22.13 -10.85 -12.51
CA ARG A 195 22.84 -9.65 -12.07
C ARG A 195 21.94 -8.60 -11.42
N LEU A 196 20.76 -9.03 -10.97
CA LEU A 196 19.82 -8.19 -10.21
C LEU A 196 20.26 -8.11 -8.74
N THR A 197 19.80 -7.06 -8.05
CA THR A 197 19.83 -7.05 -6.57
C THR A 197 18.93 -8.15 -6.02
N ALA A 198 19.14 -8.55 -4.75
CA ALA A 198 18.32 -9.57 -4.11
C ALA A 198 16.84 -9.15 -4.06
N GLU A 199 16.58 -7.87 -3.77
CA GLU A 199 15.25 -7.28 -3.72
C GLU A 199 14.57 -7.33 -5.10
N SER A 200 15.26 -6.85 -6.15
CA SER A 200 14.73 -6.88 -7.52
C SER A 200 14.49 -8.29 -8.04
N THR A 201 15.31 -9.27 -7.65
CA THR A 201 15.10 -10.67 -7.99
C THR A 201 13.84 -11.21 -7.34
N ALA A 202 13.65 -10.98 -6.03
CA ALA A 202 12.46 -11.41 -5.30
C ALA A 202 11.18 -10.74 -5.82
N GLU A 203 11.27 -9.46 -6.17
CA GLU A 203 10.14 -8.69 -6.75
C GLU A 203 9.70 -9.29 -8.09
N GLN A 204 10.62 -9.54 -9.02
CA GLN A 204 10.28 -10.11 -10.33
C GLN A 204 9.73 -11.54 -10.24
N ALA A 205 10.26 -12.36 -9.34
CA ALA A 205 9.75 -13.71 -9.08
C ALA A 205 8.31 -13.69 -8.53
N SER A 206 7.95 -12.69 -7.72
CA SER A 206 6.61 -12.57 -7.13
C SER A 206 5.48 -12.42 -8.16
N ALA A 207 5.77 -11.90 -9.36
CA ALA A 207 4.82 -11.76 -10.46
C ALA A 207 4.99 -12.84 -11.56
N GLY A 208 5.83 -13.85 -11.32
CA GLY A 208 6.08 -14.92 -12.28
C GLY A 208 6.89 -14.50 -13.52
N LEU A 209 7.67 -13.41 -13.40
CA LEU A 209 8.53 -12.94 -14.50
C LEU A 209 9.80 -13.78 -14.70
N ASP A 210 10.11 -14.68 -13.75
CA ASP A 210 11.13 -15.69 -13.83
C ASP A 210 10.73 -16.91 -14.68
N ALA A 211 9.42 -17.13 -14.87
CA ALA A 211 8.82 -18.25 -15.56
C ALA A 211 8.13 -17.84 -16.89
N LEU A 212 8.71 -16.87 -17.61
CA LEU A 212 8.20 -16.45 -18.92
C LEU A 212 8.47 -17.50 -20.01
N THR A 213 7.50 -17.71 -20.90
CA THR A 213 7.74 -18.42 -22.15
C THR A 213 8.68 -17.64 -23.07
N ASP A 214 9.25 -18.30 -24.09
CA ASP A 214 10.16 -17.64 -25.03
C ASP A 214 9.45 -16.51 -25.81
N GLU A 215 8.17 -16.69 -26.16
CA GLU A 215 7.35 -15.67 -26.83
C GLU A 215 7.09 -14.47 -25.91
N GLU A 216 6.72 -14.71 -24.65
CA GLU A 216 6.52 -13.66 -23.66
C GLU A 216 7.82 -12.88 -23.42
N ARG A 217 8.93 -13.60 -23.27
CA ARG A 217 10.25 -13.00 -23.10
C ARG A 217 10.66 -12.12 -24.29
N ALA A 218 10.40 -12.59 -25.51
CA ALA A 218 10.67 -11.81 -26.71
C ALA A 218 9.82 -10.54 -26.75
N ARG A 219 8.53 -10.62 -26.36
CA ARG A 219 7.62 -9.47 -26.28
C ARG A 219 8.06 -8.45 -25.23
N PHE A 220 8.38 -8.88 -24.03
CA PHE A 220 8.93 -8.01 -22.98
C PHE A 220 10.22 -7.33 -23.42
N THR A 221 11.11 -8.06 -24.08
CA THR A 221 12.40 -7.52 -24.59
C THR A 221 12.15 -6.44 -25.66
N ALA A 222 11.25 -6.69 -26.60
CA ALA A 222 10.91 -5.73 -27.64
C ALA A 222 10.29 -4.45 -27.06
N LEU A 223 9.37 -4.59 -26.11
CA LEU A 223 8.75 -3.45 -25.42
C LEU A 223 9.77 -2.65 -24.60
N ASN A 224 10.64 -3.33 -23.85
CA ASN A 224 11.72 -2.66 -23.11
C ASN A 224 12.66 -1.87 -24.04
N THR A 225 13.06 -2.45 -25.17
CA THR A 225 13.92 -1.77 -26.15
C THR A 225 13.24 -0.51 -26.67
N ALA A 226 12.01 -0.62 -27.15
CA ALA A 226 11.26 0.54 -27.67
C ALA A 226 11.00 1.60 -26.57
N TYR A 227 10.77 1.17 -25.34
CA TYR A 227 10.54 2.07 -24.21
C TYR A 227 11.81 2.84 -23.84
N VAL A 228 12.95 2.17 -23.73
CA VAL A 228 14.25 2.81 -23.43
C VAL A 228 14.67 3.77 -24.56
N GLU A 229 14.44 3.38 -25.81
CA GLU A 229 14.69 4.26 -26.97
C GLU A 229 13.86 5.54 -26.90
N LYS A 230 12.59 5.43 -26.47
CA LYS A 230 11.68 6.58 -26.39
C LYS A 230 11.95 7.48 -25.18
N PHE A 231 12.17 6.90 -23.98
CA PHE A 231 12.18 7.64 -22.72
C PHE A 231 13.56 7.78 -22.08
N GLY A 232 14.55 6.99 -22.50
CA GLY A 232 15.93 7.05 -22.00
C GLY A 232 16.15 6.40 -20.63
N PHE A 233 15.14 5.63 -20.10
CA PHE A 233 15.21 4.83 -18.89
C PHE A 233 14.33 3.59 -19.02
N PRO A 234 14.57 2.50 -18.23
CA PRO A 234 13.79 1.26 -18.32
C PRO A 234 12.34 1.46 -17.84
N PHE A 235 11.45 0.58 -18.27
CA PHE A 235 10.08 0.55 -17.74
C PHE A 235 10.07 0.15 -16.27
N ILE A 236 9.48 1.01 -15.42
CA ILE A 236 9.42 0.82 -13.98
C ILE A 236 7.96 0.67 -13.55
N ILE A 237 7.68 -0.39 -12.82
CA ILE A 237 6.37 -0.67 -12.20
C ILE A 237 6.57 -1.42 -10.88
N ALA A 238 5.72 -1.16 -9.88
CA ALA A 238 5.71 -1.89 -8.63
C ALA A 238 5.19 -3.32 -8.86
N VAL A 239 6.11 -4.24 -9.11
CA VAL A 239 5.81 -5.62 -9.53
C VAL A 239 4.95 -6.35 -8.48
N ARG A 240 5.17 -6.10 -7.18
CA ARG A 240 4.39 -6.71 -6.10
C ARG A 240 2.90 -6.34 -6.11
N ASP A 241 2.52 -5.25 -6.74
CA ASP A 241 1.12 -4.81 -6.88
C ASP A 241 0.48 -5.32 -8.18
N ASN A 242 1.23 -6.08 -8.98
CA ASN A 242 0.83 -6.41 -10.34
C ASN A 242 0.99 -7.90 -10.66
N THR A 243 0.24 -8.36 -11.65
CA THR A 243 0.40 -9.65 -12.30
C THR A 243 1.16 -9.48 -13.62
N LYS A 244 1.68 -10.57 -14.17
CA LYS A 244 2.30 -10.59 -15.51
C LYS A 244 1.42 -9.94 -16.57
N ALA A 245 0.12 -10.23 -16.58
CA ALA A 245 -0.83 -9.67 -17.54
C ALA A 245 -1.04 -8.17 -17.35
N SER A 246 -1.17 -7.68 -16.11
CA SER A 246 -1.33 -6.24 -15.84
C SER A 246 -0.05 -5.46 -16.13
N ILE A 247 1.13 -6.04 -15.92
CA ILE A 247 2.41 -5.44 -16.28
C ILE A 247 2.49 -5.24 -17.80
N LEU A 248 2.15 -6.25 -18.58
CA LEU A 248 2.17 -6.17 -20.04
C LEU A 248 1.20 -5.10 -20.56
N ALA A 249 -0.03 -5.09 -20.04
CA ALA A 249 -1.03 -4.09 -20.40
C ALA A 249 -0.57 -2.65 -20.03
N ALA A 250 0.03 -2.47 -18.85
CA ALA A 250 0.60 -1.20 -18.45
C ALA A 250 1.76 -0.75 -19.37
N PHE A 251 2.59 -1.69 -19.82
CA PHE A 251 3.67 -1.42 -20.76
C PHE A 251 3.13 -0.85 -22.08
N GLU A 252 2.15 -1.56 -22.68
CA GLU A 252 1.52 -1.17 -23.96
C GLU A 252 0.80 0.17 -23.86
N GLN A 253 0.18 0.45 -22.73
CA GLN A 253 -0.48 1.74 -22.48
C GLN A 253 0.55 2.87 -22.34
N ARG A 254 1.55 2.67 -21.46
CA ARG A 254 2.48 3.73 -21.05
C ARG A 254 3.49 4.11 -22.11
N ILE A 255 3.80 3.21 -23.05
CA ILE A 255 4.65 3.56 -24.19
C ILE A 255 4.01 4.67 -25.07
N GLY A 256 2.71 4.89 -24.98
CA GLY A 256 1.98 5.97 -25.63
C GLY A 256 2.12 7.35 -24.93
N ASN A 257 2.61 7.41 -23.72
CA ASN A 257 2.69 8.64 -22.92
C ASN A 257 3.66 9.68 -23.52
N SER A 258 3.50 10.96 -23.14
CA SER A 258 4.54 11.97 -23.34
C SER A 258 5.74 11.70 -22.40
N ALA A 259 6.91 12.23 -22.75
CA ALA A 259 8.11 12.08 -21.92
C ALA A 259 7.92 12.61 -20.50
N GLU A 260 7.25 13.75 -20.34
CA GLU A 260 6.96 14.36 -19.04
C GLU A 260 6.02 13.50 -18.21
N ALA A 261 4.91 13.04 -18.81
CA ALA A 261 3.93 12.19 -18.11
C ALA A 261 4.56 10.86 -17.69
N GLU A 262 5.41 10.29 -18.54
CA GLU A 262 6.05 9.02 -18.24
C GLU A 262 7.15 9.14 -17.19
N PHE A 263 7.93 10.24 -17.23
CA PHE A 263 8.90 10.54 -16.17
C PHE A 263 8.21 10.66 -14.79
N ALA A 264 7.11 11.41 -14.71
CA ALA A 264 6.34 11.55 -13.47
C ALA A 264 5.76 10.20 -13.00
N THR A 265 5.25 9.38 -13.94
CA THR A 265 4.72 8.04 -13.65
C THR A 265 5.83 7.12 -13.14
N ALA A 266 6.98 7.10 -13.79
CA ALA A 266 8.12 6.28 -13.38
C ALA A 266 8.63 6.68 -11.98
N CYS A 267 8.74 7.98 -11.68
CA CYS A 267 9.07 8.47 -10.34
C CYS A 267 8.06 7.97 -9.28
N ALA A 268 6.76 8.04 -9.57
CA ALA A 268 5.73 7.54 -8.66
C ALA A 268 5.83 6.02 -8.43
N GLN A 269 6.20 5.25 -9.45
CA GLN A 269 6.44 3.80 -9.32
C GLN A 269 7.67 3.50 -8.46
N VAL A 270 8.76 4.26 -8.61
CA VAL A 270 9.95 4.14 -7.74
C VAL A 270 9.58 4.40 -6.28
N GLU A 271 8.81 5.47 -6.00
CA GLU A 271 8.33 5.75 -4.65
C GLU A 271 7.47 4.61 -4.09
N ARG A 272 6.63 3.99 -4.92
CA ARG A 272 5.81 2.84 -4.51
C ARG A 272 6.65 1.61 -4.20
N ILE A 273 7.65 1.31 -5.04
CA ILE A 273 8.61 0.22 -4.80
C ILE A 273 9.35 0.45 -3.48
N ALA A 274 9.83 1.66 -3.22
CA ALA A 274 10.50 2.02 -1.98
C ALA A 274 9.61 1.77 -0.75
N LEU A 275 8.32 2.13 -0.82
CA LEU A 275 7.36 1.85 0.27
C LEU A 275 7.20 0.34 0.51
N LEU A 276 7.03 -0.44 -0.54
CA LEU A 276 6.86 -1.90 -0.43
C LEU A 276 8.11 -2.59 0.15
N ARG A 277 9.31 -2.12 -0.20
CA ARG A 277 10.58 -2.60 0.37
C ARG A 277 10.66 -2.28 1.87
N LEU A 278 10.31 -1.06 2.26
CA LEU A 278 10.30 -0.66 3.67
C LEU A 278 9.23 -1.41 4.49
N GLN A 279 8.07 -1.69 3.91
CA GLN A 279 7.05 -2.53 4.57
C GLN A 279 7.53 -3.96 4.79
N ALA A 280 8.30 -4.51 3.88
CA ALA A 280 8.90 -5.83 4.05
C ALA A 280 10.03 -5.84 5.10
N GLU A 281 10.74 -4.72 5.25
CA GLU A 281 11.89 -4.58 6.15
C GLU A 281 11.49 -4.24 7.60
N LEU A 282 10.46 -3.42 7.77
CA LEU A 282 10.05 -2.89 9.08
C LEU A 282 8.71 -3.44 9.60
N GLY A 283 7.96 -4.17 8.78
CA GLY A 283 6.67 -4.77 9.15
C GLY A 283 5.49 -3.84 8.89
#